data_ea48cbe1946d372589dfbdb038c8bb9a
#
_entry.id   ea48cbe1946d372589dfbdb038c8bb9a
#
_cell.length_a   1.000
_cell.length_b   1.000
_cell.length_c   1.000
_cell.angle_alpha   90.00
_cell.angle_beta   90.00
_cell.angle_gamma   90.00
#
_symmetry.space_group_name_H-M   'P 1'
#
loop_
_entity.id
_entity.type
_entity.pdbx_description
1 polymer ?
#
loop_
_entity_poly.entity_id
_entity_poly.type
_entity_poly.pdbx_seq_one_letter_code
_entity_poly.pdbx_strand_id
1 'polypeptide(L)'
;CDKDFNSLDSDVIGDDHFDLVYDEASLVAYSKATGVVQTNNLPLNALGIYKNDFFGTTKAHFVTQVELGSENPSFGFNPIIDSVYLYVPYFVDSDVTTETSGERIYNLDSIYGNAEAGKFRLKVLENGYYLRDFDPADNLQTSQKYFNDDKATKIDPFKGSELLNNSSNIAQNDEFYFSK
;
A
#
# COMPACT_ATOMS: atom_id res chain seq x y z
N CYS A 1 -54.16 31.55 9.18
CA CYS A 1 -53.24 32.52 8.57
C CYS A 1 -52.00 31.90 7.90
N ASP A 2 -52.00 30.59 7.70
CA ASP A 2 -50.76 29.90 7.20
C ASP A 2 -50.95 29.22 5.83
N LYS A 3 -52.05 29.46 5.17
CA LYS A 3 -52.31 28.83 3.88
C LYS A 3 -51.82 29.62 2.66
N ASP A 4 -51.59 30.90 2.86
CA ASP A 4 -51.23 31.79 1.74
C ASP A 4 -49.71 31.88 1.47
N PHE A 5 -48.88 31.45 2.41
CA PHE A 5 -47.44 31.51 2.25
C PHE A 5 -46.89 30.39 1.36
N ASN A 6 -47.54 29.23 1.32
CA ASN A 6 -47.13 28.13 0.47
C ASN A 6 -47.52 28.29 -1.01
N SER A 7 -48.50 29.15 -1.29
CA SER A 7 -48.89 29.46 -2.65
C SER A 7 -48.13 30.65 -3.25
N LEU A 8 -47.56 31.51 -2.42
CA LEU A 8 -46.76 32.64 -2.89
C LEU A 8 -45.35 32.19 -3.39
N ASP A 9 -44.81 31.12 -2.78
CA ASP A 9 -43.49 30.63 -3.15
C ASP A 9 -43.47 29.90 -4.49
N SER A 10 -44.53 29.22 -4.84
CA SER A 10 -44.62 28.52 -6.14
C SER A 10 -44.88 29.47 -7.32
N ASP A 11 -45.54 30.58 -7.09
CA ASP A 11 -45.86 31.56 -8.14
C ASP A 11 -44.73 32.61 -8.32
N VAL A 12 -43.91 32.83 -7.29
CA VAL A 12 -42.79 33.80 -7.36
C VAL A 12 -41.51 33.16 -7.89
N ILE A 13 -41.35 31.85 -7.66
CA ILE A 13 -40.21 31.06 -8.10
C ILE A 13 -40.64 29.98 -9.11
N GLY A 14 -41.83 30.18 -9.73
CA GLY A 14 -42.32 29.24 -10.75
C GLY A 14 -41.35 29.12 -11.91
N ASP A 15 -41.33 27.97 -12.51
CA ASP A 15 -40.44 27.58 -13.62
C ASP A 15 -40.46 28.54 -14.81
N ASP A 16 -41.57 29.33 -14.93
CA ASP A 16 -41.76 30.30 -16.03
C ASP A 16 -40.99 31.62 -15.85
N HIS A 17 -40.44 31.90 -14.66
CA HIS A 17 -39.75 33.17 -14.38
C HIS A 17 -38.24 33.16 -14.71
N PHE A 18 -37.68 31.98 -14.92
CA PHE A 18 -36.26 31.84 -15.20
C PHE A 18 -35.96 31.43 -16.65
N ASP A 19 -37.00 31.29 -17.49
CA ASP A 19 -36.84 30.82 -18.87
C ASP A 19 -35.90 29.59 -18.97
N LEU A 20 -36.08 28.62 -18.06
CA LEU A 20 -35.25 27.41 -18.05
C LEU A 20 -35.62 26.58 -19.27
N VAL A 21 -34.78 26.63 -20.26
CA VAL A 21 -34.87 25.76 -21.44
C VAL A 21 -34.12 24.48 -21.13
N TYR A 22 -34.81 23.36 -21.32
CA TYR A 22 -34.15 22.06 -21.23
C TYR A 22 -33.17 21.92 -22.38
N ASP A 23 -31.87 21.81 -22.05
CA ASP A 23 -30.81 21.61 -23.02
C ASP A 23 -30.21 20.21 -22.84
N GLU A 24 -30.15 19.44 -23.91
CA GLU A 24 -29.51 18.14 -23.93
C GLU A 24 -28.07 18.27 -24.38
N ALA A 25 -27.16 18.15 -23.43
CA ALA A 25 -25.73 18.10 -23.73
C ALA A 25 -25.23 16.66 -23.91
N SER A 26 -24.58 16.40 -25.05
CA SER A 26 -23.87 15.13 -25.26
C SER A 26 -22.61 15.08 -24.41
N LEU A 27 -22.57 14.15 -23.45
CA LEU A 27 -21.40 13.89 -22.65
C LEU A 27 -20.69 12.63 -23.16
N VAL A 28 -19.41 12.78 -23.50
CA VAL A 28 -18.55 11.64 -23.82
C VAL A 28 -17.55 11.46 -22.67
N ALA A 29 -17.66 10.34 -21.96
CA ALA A 29 -16.74 9.96 -20.92
C ALA A 29 -15.95 8.70 -21.33
N TYR A 30 -14.65 8.71 -21.13
CA TYR A 30 -13.80 7.56 -21.40
C TYR A 30 -12.69 7.45 -20.34
N SER A 31 -12.27 6.20 -20.11
CA SER A 31 -11.13 5.91 -19.25
C SER A 31 -9.86 5.80 -20.09
N LYS A 32 -8.78 6.42 -19.62
CA LYS A 32 -7.46 6.31 -20.23
C LYS A 32 -6.48 5.75 -19.21
N ALA A 33 -5.66 4.79 -19.65
CA ALA A 33 -4.57 4.29 -18.81
C ALA A 33 -3.58 5.43 -18.50
N THR A 34 -3.18 5.54 -17.23
CA THR A 34 -2.22 6.55 -16.78
C THR A 34 -0.77 6.25 -17.16
N GLY A 35 -0.51 5.02 -17.65
CA GLY A 35 0.84 4.52 -17.92
C GLY A 35 1.52 3.97 -16.67
N VAL A 36 2.85 3.89 -16.72
CA VAL A 36 3.67 3.40 -15.60
C VAL A 36 3.74 4.43 -14.48
N VAL A 37 3.73 3.95 -13.23
CA VAL A 37 3.75 4.79 -12.04
C VAL A 37 5.04 4.53 -11.28
N GLN A 38 5.72 5.60 -10.86
CA GLN A 38 6.90 5.51 -10.02
C GLN A 38 6.52 4.95 -8.64
N THR A 39 7.30 4.00 -8.14
CA THR A 39 7.02 3.24 -6.92
C THR A 39 8.08 3.39 -5.83
N ASN A 40 9.16 4.10 -6.10
CA ASN A 40 10.17 4.41 -5.09
C ASN A 40 10.09 5.87 -4.64
N ASN A 41 10.76 6.17 -3.53
CA ASN A 41 10.78 7.49 -2.86
C ASN A 41 9.37 7.94 -2.41
N LEU A 42 8.52 6.99 -2.09
CA LEU A 42 7.22 7.25 -1.48
C LEU A 42 7.39 7.41 0.04
N PRO A 43 6.63 8.30 0.68
CA PRO A 43 6.67 8.47 2.13
C PRO A 43 6.21 7.22 2.89
N LEU A 44 5.35 6.42 2.26
CA LEU A 44 4.79 5.17 2.79
C LEU A 44 4.81 4.10 1.71
N ASN A 45 5.09 2.87 2.12
CA ASN A 45 5.09 1.73 1.24
C ASN A 45 3.94 0.80 1.61
N ALA A 46 3.12 0.45 0.62
CA ALA A 46 2.05 -0.52 0.80
C ALA A 46 2.57 -1.94 0.70
N LEU A 47 2.02 -2.85 1.50
CA LEU A 47 2.26 -4.29 1.43
C LEU A 47 0.95 -5.03 1.60
N GLY A 48 0.61 -5.91 0.68
CA GLY A 48 -0.58 -6.76 0.79
C GLY A 48 -1.39 -6.89 -0.48
N ILE A 49 -2.66 -7.24 -0.30
CA ILE A 49 -3.61 -7.48 -1.38
C ILE A 49 -4.87 -6.67 -1.08
N TYR A 50 -5.26 -5.83 -2.03
CA TYR A 50 -6.50 -5.08 -1.98
C TYR A 50 -7.41 -5.50 -3.13
N LYS A 51 -8.61 -5.95 -2.81
CA LYS A 51 -9.63 -6.32 -3.79
C LYS A 51 -10.71 -5.25 -3.83
N ASN A 52 -10.94 -4.71 -5.02
CA ASN A 52 -11.97 -3.74 -5.29
C ASN A 52 -12.90 -4.26 -6.40
N ASP A 53 -14.21 -4.14 -6.20
CA ASP A 53 -15.19 -4.69 -7.16
C ASP A 53 -15.19 -3.93 -8.50
N PHE A 54 -14.77 -2.66 -8.52
CA PHE A 54 -14.71 -1.84 -9.74
C PHE A 54 -13.35 -1.88 -10.44
N PHE A 55 -12.25 -1.91 -9.66
CA PHE A 55 -10.89 -1.82 -10.19
C PHE A 55 -10.13 -3.14 -10.15
N GLY A 56 -10.75 -4.21 -9.63
CA GLY A 56 -10.15 -5.53 -9.54
C GLY A 56 -9.20 -5.68 -8.35
N THR A 57 -8.18 -6.52 -8.50
CA THR A 57 -7.25 -6.85 -7.42
C THR A 57 -5.92 -6.16 -7.61
N THR A 58 -5.53 -5.37 -6.63
CA THR A 58 -4.20 -4.75 -6.52
C THR A 58 -3.34 -5.57 -5.56
N LYS A 59 -2.11 -5.88 -5.97
CA LYS A 59 -1.11 -6.54 -5.13
C LYS A 59 0.08 -5.60 -4.95
N ALA A 60 0.38 -5.26 -3.71
CA ALA A 60 1.53 -4.46 -3.37
C ALA A 60 2.65 -5.38 -2.83
N HIS A 61 3.81 -5.29 -3.44
CA HIS A 61 5.03 -5.98 -3.05
C HIS A 61 6.05 -4.96 -2.59
N PHE A 62 6.81 -5.30 -1.57
CA PHE A 62 7.86 -4.46 -1.06
C PHE A 62 9.22 -5.07 -1.43
N VAL A 63 10.11 -4.27 -1.96
CA VAL A 63 11.49 -4.66 -2.28
C VAL A 63 12.41 -3.64 -1.64
N THR A 64 13.39 -4.11 -0.90
CA THR A 64 14.36 -3.25 -0.22
C THR A 64 15.75 -3.88 -0.25
N GLN A 65 16.76 -3.05 -0.16
CA GLN A 65 18.13 -3.46 0.08
C GLN A 65 18.42 -3.38 1.58
N VAL A 66 19.11 -4.38 2.10
CA VAL A 66 19.54 -4.43 3.49
C VAL A 66 21.03 -4.19 3.53
N GLU A 67 21.44 -3.26 4.35
CA GLU A 67 22.85 -2.90 4.53
C GLU A 67 23.27 -3.12 5.99
N LEU A 68 24.56 -3.39 6.17
CA LEU A 68 25.13 -3.47 7.51
C LEU A 68 25.31 -2.07 8.09
N GLY A 69 25.05 -1.93 9.38
CA GLY A 69 25.17 -0.63 10.07
C GLY A 69 26.60 -0.08 10.16
N SER A 70 27.60 -0.89 9.83
CA SER A 70 29.00 -0.48 9.73
C SER A 70 29.68 -1.20 8.55
N GLU A 71 30.62 -0.54 7.91
CA GLU A 71 31.46 -1.15 6.88
C GLU A 71 32.41 -2.16 7.53
N ASN A 72 32.55 -3.33 6.87
CA ASN A 72 33.47 -4.41 7.29
C ASN A 72 33.41 -4.76 8.80
N PRO A 73 32.25 -5.09 9.36
CA PRO A 73 32.14 -5.45 10.76
C PRO A 73 32.92 -6.75 11.03
N SER A 74 33.60 -6.83 12.15
CA SER A 74 34.28 -8.05 12.57
C SER A 74 33.35 -8.91 13.42
N PHE A 75 33.02 -10.09 12.96
CA PHE A 75 32.22 -11.09 13.69
C PHE A 75 33.06 -12.13 14.41
N GLY A 76 34.39 -11.96 14.46
CA GLY A 76 35.30 -12.94 15.04
C GLY A 76 35.60 -14.11 14.08
N PHE A 77 36.08 -15.21 14.67
CA PHE A 77 36.44 -16.40 13.91
C PHE A 77 35.31 -17.44 13.93
N ASN A 78 34.87 -17.87 12.74
CA ASN A 78 33.78 -18.85 12.54
C ASN A 78 32.46 -18.47 13.27
N PRO A 79 31.82 -17.33 12.98
CA PRO A 79 30.56 -16.99 13.60
C PRO A 79 29.46 -17.98 13.22
N ILE A 80 28.64 -18.35 14.21
CA ILE A 80 27.44 -19.15 14.04
C ILE A 80 26.23 -18.25 14.23
N ILE A 81 25.32 -18.26 13.26
CA ILE A 81 24.07 -17.48 13.37
C ILE A 81 23.02 -18.36 14.05
N ASP A 82 22.58 -17.98 15.24
CA ASP A 82 21.56 -18.70 15.98
C ASP A 82 20.15 -18.35 15.49
N SER A 83 19.91 -17.09 15.18
CA SER A 83 18.59 -16.62 14.75
C SER A 83 18.68 -15.32 13.94
N VAL A 84 17.69 -15.12 13.10
CA VAL A 84 17.50 -13.90 12.31
C VAL A 84 16.07 -13.42 12.48
N TYR A 85 15.90 -12.15 12.78
CA TYR A 85 14.60 -11.52 12.94
C TYR A 85 14.42 -10.40 11.93
N LEU A 86 13.30 -10.41 11.22
CA LEU A 86 12.88 -9.31 10.37
C LEU A 86 11.77 -8.53 11.08
N TYR A 87 12.05 -7.27 11.39
CA TYR A 87 11.07 -6.35 11.97
C TYR A 87 10.48 -5.50 10.87
N VAL A 88 9.17 -5.57 10.71
CA VAL A 88 8.43 -4.75 9.74
C VAL A 88 7.53 -3.80 10.53
N PRO A 89 7.92 -2.53 10.71
CA PRO A 89 7.10 -1.55 11.40
C PRO A 89 5.84 -1.23 10.58
N TYR A 90 4.73 -1.03 11.26
CA TYR A 90 3.45 -0.64 10.67
C TYR A 90 2.80 0.46 11.51
N PHE A 91 1.84 1.15 10.93
CA PHE A 91 1.12 2.23 11.60
C PHE A 91 0.01 1.69 12.48
N VAL A 92 -0.05 2.21 13.69
CA VAL A 92 -1.12 1.93 14.66
C VAL A 92 -1.77 3.23 15.09
N ASP A 93 -3.02 3.15 15.50
CA ASP A 93 -3.72 4.25 16.14
C ASP A 93 -3.00 4.62 17.45
N SER A 94 -3.02 5.90 17.79
CA SER A 94 -2.46 6.42 19.04
C SER A 94 -3.19 5.90 20.30
N ASP A 95 -4.43 5.47 20.13
CA ASP A 95 -5.25 4.95 21.23
C ASP A 95 -4.96 3.47 21.47
N VAL A 96 -3.91 3.24 22.25
CA VAL A 96 -3.58 1.88 22.71
C VAL A 96 -4.46 1.51 23.88
N THR A 97 -5.35 0.53 23.70
CA THR A 97 -6.10 -0.07 24.78
C THR A 97 -5.28 -1.15 25.48
N THR A 98 -5.31 -1.15 26.81
CA THR A 98 -4.69 -2.22 27.59
C THR A 98 -5.77 -3.11 28.16
N GLU A 99 -5.73 -4.39 27.86
CA GLU A 99 -6.64 -5.36 28.44
C GLU A 99 -6.38 -5.56 29.95
N THR A 100 -7.37 -6.17 30.63
CA THR A 100 -7.27 -6.53 32.05
C THR A 100 -6.11 -7.53 32.32
N SER A 101 -5.71 -8.26 31.31
CA SER A 101 -4.54 -9.16 31.32
C SER A 101 -3.19 -8.43 31.33
N GLY A 102 -3.17 -7.11 31.06
CA GLY A 102 -1.96 -6.32 30.87
C GLY A 102 -1.41 -6.37 29.44
N GLU A 103 -2.07 -7.07 28.52
CA GLU A 103 -1.71 -7.06 27.10
C GLU A 103 -2.15 -5.77 26.44
N ARG A 104 -1.31 -5.26 25.55
CA ARG A 104 -1.60 -4.07 24.76
C ARG A 104 -2.25 -4.48 23.45
N ILE A 105 -3.42 -3.90 23.18
CA ILE A 105 -4.10 -4.04 21.89
C ILE A 105 -3.73 -2.83 21.02
N TYR A 106 -3.20 -3.12 19.85
CA TYR A 106 -2.85 -2.13 18.85
C TYR A 106 -3.89 -2.15 17.74
N ASN A 107 -4.63 -1.06 17.60
CA ASN A 107 -5.50 -0.88 16.46
C ASN A 107 -4.66 -0.45 15.25
N LEU A 108 -4.82 -1.15 14.15
CA LEU A 108 -4.11 -0.84 12.92
C LEU A 108 -4.68 0.42 12.29
N ASP A 109 -3.79 1.35 11.90
CA ASP A 109 -4.12 2.51 11.11
C ASP A 109 -3.72 2.28 9.64
N SER A 110 -4.29 3.08 8.75
CA SER A 110 -3.92 3.12 7.32
C SER A 110 -4.09 1.79 6.57
N ILE A 111 -5.12 1.01 6.91
CA ILE A 111 -5.49 -0.21 6.22
C ILE A 111 -6.59 0.09 5.20
N TYR A 112 -6.37 -0.33 3.95
CA TYR A 112 -7.39 -0.27 2.92
C TYR A 112 -8.37 -1.45 3.05
N GLY A 113 -9.67 -1.15 3.17
CA GLY A 113 -10.72 -2.16 3.28
C GLY A 113 -11.06 -2.53 4.72
N ASN A 114 -11.55 -3.76 4.93
CA ASN A 114 -11.93 -4.23 6.25
C ASN A 114 -10.73 -4.85 6.97
N ALA A 115 -10.30 -4.24 8.06
CA ALA A 115 -9.18 -4.69 8.90
C ALA A 115 -9.39 -6.11 9.50
N GLU A 116 -10.63 -6.56 9.63
CA GLU A 116 -10.94 -7.85 10.25
C GLU A 116 -10.78 -9.06 9.31
N ALA A 117 -10.64 -8.83 8.01
CA ALA A 117 -10.77 -9.90 7.02
C ALA A 117 -9.44 -10.52 6.54
N GLY A 118 -8.31 -10.10 7.06
CA GLY A 118 -7.15 -10.10 6.23
C GLY A 118 -6.04 -11.10 6.54
N LYS A 119 -6.29 -12.41 6.53
CA LYS A 119 -5.17 -13.36 6.39
C LYS A 119 -4.70 -13.40 4.93
N PHE A 120 -3.39 -13.29 4.72
CA PHE A 120 -2.79 -13.46 3.41
C PHE A 120 -1.46 -14.22 3.53
N ARG A 121 -1.01 -14.80 2.42
CA ARG A 121 0.29 -15.47 2.39
C ARG A 121 1.40 -14.45 2.22
N LEU A 122 2.19 -14.27 3.27
CA LEU A 122 3.41 -13.47 3.24
C LEU A 122 4.58 -14.34 2.78
N LYS A 123 5.31 -13.88 1.79
CA LYS A 123 6.54 -14.52 1.30
C LYS A 123 7.70 -13.55 1.39
N VAL A 124 8.73 -13.94 2.09
CA VAL A 124 10.02 -13.24 2.12
C VAL A 124 11.01 -14.04 1.29
N LEU A 125 11.60 -13.42 0.30
CA LEU A 125 12.49 -14.05 -0.68
C LEU A 125 13.72 -13.19 -0.83
N GLU A 126 14.87 -13.84 -1.04
CA GLU A 126 16.06 -13.15 -1.52
C GLU A 126 15.83 -12.60 -2.92
N ASN A 127 16.45 -11.47 -3.20
CA ASN A 127 16.49 -10.91 -4.55
C ASN A 127 17.91 -10.42 -4.87
N GLY A 128 18.47 -10.93 -5.94
CA GLY A 128 19.82 -10.59 -6.37
C GLY A 128 19.91 -9.30 -7.21
N TYR A 129 18.80 -8.61 -7.44
CA TYR A 129 18.82 -7.33 -8.15
C TYR A 129 19.35 -6.23 -7.24
N TYR A 130 20.41 -5.56 -7.67
CA TYR A 130 20.98 -4.43 -6.94
C TYR A 130 20.13 -3.17 -7.14
N LEU A 131 19.55 -2.65 -6.07
CA LEU A 131 18.82 -1.39 -6.09
C LEU A 131 19.82 -0.23 -6.03
N ARG A 132 19.84 0.55 -7.09
CA ARG A 132 20.71 1.72 -7.20
C ARG A 132 20.04 2.95 -6.60
N ASP A 133 20.84 3.81 -5.97
CA ASP A 133 20.38 5.10 -5.46
C ASP A 133 20.36 6.17 -6.56
N PHE A 134 21.29 6.08 -7.51
CA PHE A 134 21.49 7.05 -8.58
C PHE A 134 21.35 6.41 -9.96
N ASP A 135 20.84 7.20 -10.89
CA ASP A 135 20.66 6.79 -12.28
C ASP A 135 22.00 6.86 -13.04
N PRO A 136 22.52 5.73 -13.55
CA PRO A 136 23.75 5.74 -14.35
C PRO A 136 23.59 6.38 -15.73
N ALA A 137 22.33 6.55 -16.21
CA ALA A 137 22.09 7.12 -17.53
C ALA A 137 22.36 8.62 -17.60
N ASP A 138 22.33 9.32 -16.45
CA ASP A 138 22.61 10.76 -16.34
C ASP A 138 23.93 11.07 -15.58
N ASN A 139 24.85 10.15 -15.56
CA ASN A 139 26.12 10.25 -14.83
C ASN A 139 25.93 10.35 -13.30
N LEU A 140 24.92 9.69 -12.75
CA LEU A 140 24.61 9.64 -11.32
C LEU A 140 24.19 10.98 -10.71
N GLN A 141 23.60 11.86 -11.51
CA GLN A 141 23.17 13.18 -11.05
C GLN A 141 21.77 13.18 -10.43
N THR A 142 20.90 12.27 -10.88
CA THR A 142 19.55 12.12 -10.35
C THR A 142 19.36 10.80 -9.64
N SER A 143 18.36 10.73 -8.74
CA SER A 143 18.00 9.48 -8.08
C SER A 143 17.41 8.49 -9.07
N GLN A 144 17.78 7.21 -8.93
CA GLN A 144 17.23 6.13 -9.72
C GLN A 144 15.72 6.03 -9.50
N LYS A 145 14.97 5.98 -10.59
CA LYS A 145 13.53 5.77 -10.55
C LYS A 145 13.20 4.31 -10.81
N TYR A 146 12.25 3.79 -10.05
CA TYR A 146 11.68 2.47 -10.21
C TYR A 146 10.17 2.59 -10.43
N PHE A 147 9.64 1.77 -11.33
CA PHE A 147 8.24 1.83 -11.74
C PHE A 147 7.52 0.50 -11.46
N ASN A 148 6.20 0.55 -11.46
CA ASN A 148 5.37 -0.62 -11.15
C ASN A 148 5.53 -1.78 -12.15
N ASP A 149 5.95 -1.53 -13.38
CA ASP A 149 6.23 -2.53 -14.42
C ASP A 149 7.65 -3.10 -14.35
N ASP A 150 8.55 -2.49 -13.60
CA ASP A 150 9.91 -2.99 -13.36
C ASP A 150 9.93 -4.34 -12.64
N LYS A 151 8.84 -4.71 -11.98
CA LYS A 151 8.72 -6.00 -11.31
C LYS A 151 9.06 -7.16 -12.23
N ALA A 152 8.45 -7.22 -13.40
CA ALA A 152 8.63 -8.34 -14.34
C ALA A 152 10.02 -8.36 -15.00
N THR A 153 10.62 -7.20 -15.20
CA THR A 153 11.86 -7.05 -15.98
C THR A 153 13.12 -6.96 -15.13
N LYS A 154 13.01 -6.34 -13.95
CA LYS A 154 14.15 -6.07 -13.07
C LYS A 154 14.14 -6.92 -11.79
N ILE A 155 12.97 -7.22 -11.22
CA ILE A 155 12.87 -7.86 -9.90
C ILE A 155 12.68 -9.37 -10.02
N ASP A 156 11.65 -9.81 -10.73
CA ASP A 156 11.30 -11.25 -10.83
C ASP A 156 12.41 -12.14 -11.41
N PRO A 157 13.23 -11.69 -12.38
CA PRO A 157 14.32 -12.52 -12.92
C PRO A 157 15.42 -12.85 -11.89
N PHE A 158 15.57 -12.02 -10.86
CA PHE A 158 16.62 -12.18 -9.84
C PHE A 158 16.07 -12.71 -8.50
N LYS A 159 14.80 -13.06 -8.48
CA LYS A 159 14.14 -13.57 -7.28
C LYS A 159 14.58 -15.00 -6.97
N GLY A 160 15.02 -15.23 -5.73
CA GLY A 160 15.33 -16.56 -5.22
C GLY A 160 14.07 -17.45 -5.14
N SER A 161 14.29 -18.77 -5.14
CA SER A 161 13.22 -19.76 -5.06
C SER A 161 12.87 -20.16 -3.62
N GLU A 162 13.79 -19.96 -2.68
CA GLU A 162 13.63 -20.38 -1.29
C GLU A 162 12.95 -19.31 -0.45
N LEU A 163 11.99 -19.74 0.38
CA LEU A 163 11.33 -18.87 1.35
C LEU A 163 12.24 -18.66 2.56
N LEU A 164 12.54 -17.39 2.88
CA LEU A 164 13.29 -17.04 4.08
C LEU A 164 12.43 -17.10 5.33
N ASN A 165 11.11 -16.91 5.21
CA ASN A 165 10.14 -17.03 6.30
C ASN A 165 9.44 -18.40 6.28
N ASN A 166 10.21 -19.46 6.39
CA ASN A 166 9.74 -20.85 6.37
C ASN A 166 9.42 -21.42 7.78
N SER A 167 9.05 -20.56 8.73
CA SER A 167 8.68 -20.96 10.08
C SER A 167 7.51 -21.95 10.09
N SER A 168 7.50 -22.87 11.05
CA SER A 168 6.36 -23.74 11.32
C SER A 168 5.14 -22.97 11.86
N ASN A 169 5.32 -21.75 12.33
CA ASN A 169 4.23 -20.87 12.72
C ASN A 169 3.58 -20.26 11.47
N ILE A 170 2.42 -20.81 11.09
CA ILE A 170 1.69 -20.36 9.89
C ILE A 170 1.25 -18.89 9.92
N ALA A 171 1.12 -18.29 11.10
CA ALA A 171 0.82 -16.86 11.24
C ALA A 171 1.97 -15.95 10.75
N GLN A 172 3.18 -16.49 10.58
CA GLN A 172 4.33 -15.77 10.06
C GLN A 172 4.51 -15.91 8.53
N ASN A 173 3.72 -16.76 7.90
CA ASN A 173 3.86 -17.03 6.48
C ASN A 173 2.51 -17.29 5.77
N ASP A 174 1.95 -18.49 5.88
CA ASP A 174 0.80 -18.90 5.07
C ASP A 174 -0.51 -18.21 5.47
N GLU A 175 -0.69 -17.89 6.72
CA GLU A 175 -1.84 -17.20 7.29
C GLU A 175 -1.40 -15.94 8.05
N PHE A 176 -0.52 -15.16 7.43
CA PHE A 176 -0.07 -13.91 8.04
C PHE A 176 -1.24 -12.94 8.19
N TYR A 177 -1.33 -12.36 9.36
CA TYR A 177 -2.26 -11.29 9.68
C TYR A 177 -1.62 -10.35 10.70
N PHE A 178 -2.07 -9.12 10.71
CA PHE A 178 -1.71 -8.23 11.79
C PHE A 178 -2.54 -8.61 13.01
N SER A 179 -1.90 -9.09 14.08
CA SER A 179 -2.59 -9.35 15.33
C SER A 179 -2.99 -8.03 15.98
N LYS A 180 -4.21 -8.03 16.47
CA LYS A 180 -4.70 -6.96 17.33
C LYS A 180 -3.96 -7.00 18.66
#